data_0668498d83f9f8255b1072912c41608a
#
_entry.id   0668498d83f9f8255b1072912c41608a
#
_cell.length_a   1.000
_cell.length_b   1.000
_cell.length_c   1.000
_cell.angle_alpha   90.00
_cell.angle_beta   90.00
_cell.angle_gamma   90.00
#
_symmetry.space_group_name_H-M   'P 1'
#
loop_
_entity.id
_entity.type
_entity.pdbx_description
1 polymer ?
#
loop_
_entity_poly.entity_id
_entity_poly.type
_entity_poly.pdbx_seq_one_letter_code
_entity_poly.pdbx_strand_id
1 'polypeptide(L)'
;MARSRRHLRVVGDDSAIGVGATRRRPPLDASARLIVRFDLNDSHPLIWRRLAIRSDLTLDAVHRMIQVAFGWYDGHLYRFALGGVPFDPAAEAFVCALDIEEGDPATPLDEVRLDDTLQEPGDVLHYVYDYGDHWDLTITLEQIADIDDDVTARCLDGERAAPPEDCGGVRDAVGLAELLDDPAAFDIDAVNAALIDPFAALADSGIRREVIDLLTDTRGTPWGDDLVVRTLAAMEPMDIDEAERAACLAPITWLLNRIGPEGMALTSAGYLKPEIVRELWGILPSNIDWPVGSREINAGPMVFWRKALAAVGLIRTLKGQLVLTKVGIAACQDIDVLWAHLAERLLISDRDDFTRTVRLLSMICAASSSEDPHGDAAHLLTQLGWRSPSGGLDVYTVLDVDRDAHTILENVATEAVTWSGNRRLSPAAIALARAALQA
;
A
#
# COMPACT_ATOMS: atom_id res chain seq x y z
N MET A 1 6.48 37.39 59.92
CA MET A 1 7.17 36.10 59.77
C MET A 1 7.30 35.82 58.30
N ALA A 2 8.44 36.09 57.71
CA ALA A 2 8.74 35.95 56.29
C ALA A 2 9.29 34.54 56.05
N ARG A 3 8.65 33.76 55.14
CA ARG A 3 9.16 32.47 54.70
C ARG A 3 10.10 32.66 53.48
N SER A 4 11.36 32.35 53.72
CA SER A 4 12.45 32.31 52.77
C SER A 4 12.13 31.34 51.63
N ARG A 5 12.13 31.81 50.37
CA ARG A 5 12.15 30.99 49.16
C ARG A 5 13.59 30.55 48.88
N ARG A 6 13.89 29.27 49.04
CA ARG A 6 15.14 28.67 48.56
C ARG A 6 15.06 28.55 47.02
N HIS A 7 15.92 29.30 46.34
CA HIS A 7 16.19 29.06 44.94
C HIS A 7 17.03 27.79 44.77
N LEU A 8 16.44 26.78 44.15
CA LEU A 8 17.20 25.66 43.58
C LEU A 8 18.00 26.18 42.39
N ARG A 9 19.31 26.18 42.51
CA ARG A 9 20.25 26.41 41.43
C ARG A 9 20.35 25.12 40.66
N VAL A 10 19.85 25.07 39.41
CA VAL A 10 20.16 24.02 38.45
C VAL A 10 21.65 24.17 38.13
N VAL A 11 22.45 23.22 38.58
CA VAL A 11 23.82 23.03 38.12
C VAL A 11 23.68 22.44 36.73
N GLY A 12 23.90 23.25 35.69
CA GLY A 12 24.07 22.75 34.34
C GLY A 12 25.30 21.87 34.32
N ASP A 13 25.09 20.59 34.12
CA ASP A 13 26.15 19.68 33.72
C ASP A 13 26.32 19.84 32.20
N ASP A 14 27.21 20.82 31.82
CA ASP A 14 27.74 20.89 30.48
C ASP A 14 28.79 19.78 30.28
N SER A 15 28.40 18.54 30.46
CA SER A 15 29.09 17.43 29.82
C SER A 15 28.59 17.42 28.36
N ALA A 16 29.25 18.21 27.50
CA ALA A 16 29.26 17.95 26.08
C ALA A 16 29.67 16.47 25.91
N ILE A 17 28.70 15.62 25.59
CA ILE A 17 28.96 14.29 25.09
C ILE A 17 29.78 14.53 23.83
N GLY A 18 31.10 14.27 23.94
CA GLY A 18 32.02 14.45 22.83
C GLY A 18 31.48 13.60 21.69
N VAL A 19 31.16 14.23 20.56
CA VAL A 19 30.95 13.53 19.29
C VAL A 19 32.23 12.72 19.10
N GLY A 20 32.14 11.40 19.30
CA GLY A 20 33.26 10.48 19.10
C GLY A 20 33.83 10.70 17.71
N ALA A 21 35.18 10.60 17.58
CA ALA A 21 35.80 10.74 16.27
C ALA A 21 35.12 9.76 15.30
N THR A 22 34.67 10.25 14.14
CA THR A 22 34.03 9.41 13.12
C THR A 22 34.95 8.24 12.76
N ARG A 23 34.39 7.05 12.66
CA ARG A 23 35.06 5.82 12.20
C ARG A 23 34.92 5.63 10.70
N ARG A 24 34.05 6.40 10.06
CA ARG A 24 33.87 6.41 8.61
C ARG A 24 35.15 6.85 7.90
N ARG A 25 35.38 6.27 6.76
CA ARG A 25 36.44 6.64 5.84
C ARG A 25 35.88 7.51 4.71
N PRO A 26 36.70 8.34 4.04
CA PRO A 26 36.27 9.00 2.82
C PRO A 26 35.79 7.94 1.80
N PRO A 27 34.71 8.22 1.01
CA PRO A 27 34.22 7.27 0.02
C PRO A 27 35.31 6.91 -1.00
N LEU A 28 35.15 5.79 -1.68
CA LEU A 28 36.07 5.36 -2.75
C LEU A 28 36.09 6.38 -3.88
N ASP A 29 37.27 6.57 -4.50
CA ASP A 29 37.44 7.51 -5.64
C ASP A 29 36.57 7.14 -6.84
N ALA A 30 36.24 5.86 -7.00
CA ALA A 30 35.33 5.35 -8.01
C ALA A 30 34.41 4.28 -7.38
N SER A 31 33.15 4.24 -7.83
CA SER A 31 32.21 3.21 -7.39
C SER A 31 32.71 1.82 -7.75
N ALA A 32 32.55 0.88 -6.84
CA ALA A 32 32.99 -0.51 -6.97
C ALA A 32 31.81 -1.48 -6.67
N ARG A 33 32.00 -2.76 -6.97
CA ARG A 33 31.11 -3.83 -6.57
C ARG A 33 31.66 -4.46 -5.28
N LEU A 34 30.95 -4.31 -4.18
CA LEU A 34 31.29 -4.95 -2.91
C LEU A 34 30.58 -6.29 -2.80
N ILE A 35 31.34 -7.36 -2.61
CA ILE A 35 30.80 -8.69 -2.28
C ILE A 35 30.70 -8.76 -0.77
N VAL A 36 29.49 -8.76 -0.26
CA VAL A 36 29.20 -8.60 1.17
C VAL A 36 28.40 -9.80 1.65
N ARG A 37 28.80 -10.37 2.77
CA ARG A 37 28.12 -11.46 3.45
C ARG A 37 27.35 -10.93 4.65
N PHE A 38 26.11 -11.36 4.78
CA PHE A 38 25.17 -11.07 5.86
C PHE A 38 24.87 -12.35 6.62
N ASP A 39 25.34 -12.45 7.85
CA ASP A 39 25.09 -13.59 8.73
C ASP A 39 24.05 -13.19 9.79
N LEU A 40 22.92 -13.90 9.87
CA LEU A 40 21.95 -13.73 10.96
C LEU A 40 22.53 -14.36 12.23
N ASN A 41 22.93 -13.51 13.17
CA ASN A 41 23.61 -13.93 14.40
C ASN A 41 22.70 -14.85 15.24
N ASP A 42 23.32 -15.76 15.97
CA ASP A 42 22.66 -16.72 16.85
C ASP A 42 21.66 -17.67 16.17
N SER A 43 21.58 -17.69 14.83
CA SER A 43 20.80 -18.68 14.11
C SER A 43 21.53 -20.03 14.05
N HIS A 44 20.79 -21.11 14.36
CA HIS A 44 21.35 -22.48 14.36
C HIS A 44 20.38 -23.47 13.71
N PRO A 45 20.69 -23.98 12.49
CA PRO A 45 21.88 -23.73 11.64
C PRO A 45 21.92 -22.27 11.13
N LEU A 46 23.12 -21.81 10.74
CA LEU A 46 23.35 -20.45 10.30
C LEU A 46 22.50 -20.09 9.06
N ILE A 47 21.82 -18.96 9.14
CA ILE A 47 21.07 -18.34 8.06
C ILE A 47 21.87 -17.17 7.52
N TRP A 48 22.16 -17.16 6.22
CA TRP A 48 23.03 -16.13 5.67
C TRP A 48 22.71 -15.82 4.21
N ARG A 49 23.17 -14.65 3.76
CA ARG A 49 23.08 -14.17 2.36
C ARG A 49 24.43 -13.60 1.93
N ARG A 50 24.77 -13.74 0.66
CA ARG A 50 25.92 -13.08 0.02
C ARG A 50 25.41 -12.23 -1.13
N LEU A 51 25.60 -10.93 -1.04
CA LEU A 51 25.17 -9.99 -2.07
C LEU A 51 26.35 -9.29 -2.71
N ALA A 52 26.26 -9.04 -4.01
CA ALA A 52 27.09 -8.09 -4.74
C ALA A 52 26.34 -6.76 -4.79
N ILE A 53 26.86 -5.72 -4.15
CA ILE A 53 26.19 -4.43 -3.96
C ILE A 53 27.10 -3.31 -4.48
N ARG A 54 26.53 -2.27 -5.11
CA ARG A 54 27.29 -1.06 -5.46
C ARG A 54 27.76 -0.35 -4.20
N SER A 55 29.03 0.09 -4.20
CA SER A 55 29.66 0.74 -3.05
C SER A 55 29.07 2.11 -2.71
N ASP A 56 28.54 2.81 -3.70
CA ASP A 56 28.05 4.19 -3.61
C ASP A 56 26.59 4.30 -3.10
N LEU A 57 25.98 3.20 -2.72
CA LEU A 57 24.64 3.19 -2.13
C LEU A 57 24.68 3.68 -0.68
N THR A 58 23.62 4.35 -0.28
CA THR A 58 23.39 4.76 1.10
C THR A 58 22.94 3.60 1.98
N LEU A 59 23.13 3.68 3.29
CA LEU A 59 22.80 2.58 4.20
C LEU A 59 21.30 2.30 4.28
N ASP A 60 20.42 3.29 4.02
CA ASP A 60 18.99 3.05 3.88
C ASP A 60 18.67 2.20 2.64
N ALA A 61 19.40 2.38 1.53
CA ALA A 61 19.27 1.51 0.36
C ALA A 61 19.79 0.08 0.67
N VAL A 62 20.87 -0.05 1.42
CA VAL A 62 21.37 -1.36 1.87
C VAL A 62 20.37 -2.05 2.80
N HIS A 63 19.74 -1.31 3.72
CA HIS A 63 18.66 -1.82 4.56
C HIS A 63 17.53 -2.44 3.71
N ARG A 64 17.01 -1.71 2.70
CA ARG A 64 15.98 -2.26 1.80
C ARG A 64 16.41 -3.57 1.11
N MET A 65 17.69 -3.70 0.76
CA MET A 65 18.23 -4.95 0.19
C MET A 65 18.27 -6.09 1.22
N ILE A 66 18.60 -5.79 2.48
CA ILE A 66 18.53 -6.77 3.57
C ILE A 66 17.10 -7.26 3.74
N GLN A 67 16.13 -6.35 3.79
CA GLN A 67 14.71 -6.69 3.92
C GLN A 67 14.26 -7.67 2.81
N VAL A 68 14.58 -7.35 1.56
CA VAL A 68 14.30 -8.24 0.42
C VAL A 68 15.01 -9.59 0.53
N ALA A 69 16.31 -9.59 0.87
CA ALA A 69 17.11 -10.81 0.91
C ALA A 69 16.71 -11.78 2.02
N PHE A 70 16.15 -11.25 3.12
CA PHE A 70 15.64 -12.04 4.24
C PHE A 70 14.11 -12.24 4.18
N GLY A 71 13.40 -11.60 3.24
CA GLY A 71 11.95 -11.71 3.09
C GLY A 71 11.17 -11.00 4.20
N TRP A 72 11.74 -9.95 4.77
CA TRP A 72 11.11 -9.10 5.77
C TRP A 72 10.32 -7.95 5.12
N TYR A 73 9.36 -7.38 5.85
CA TYR A 73 8.40 -6.39 5.32
C TYR A 73 8.72 -4.95 5.71
N ASP A 74 9.87 -4.70 6.43
CA ASP A 74 10.34 -3.36 6.78
C ASP A 74 9.39 -2.59 7.75
N GLY A 75 8.71 -3.32 8.65
CA GLY A 75 7.73 -2.78 9.59
C GLY A 75 8.30 -2.25 10.92
N HIS A 76 9.59 -2.43 11.18
CA HIS A 76 10.20 -2.15 12.48
C HIS A 76 11.41 -1.21 12.40
N LEU A 77 11.82 -0.66 13.56
CA LEU A 77 13.01 0.18 13.69
C LEU A 77 14.29 -0.61 13.41
N TYR A 78 15.28 0.08 12.88
CA TYR A 78 16.55 -0.51 12.52
C TYR A 78 17.72 0.48 12.63
N ARG A 79 18.92 -0.06 12.86
CA ARG A 79 20.15 0.74 12.85
C ARG A 79 21.36 -0.07 12.42
N PHE A 80 22.35 0.65 11.95
CA PHE A 80 23.70 0.09 11.73
C PHE A 80 24.67 0.62 12.79
N ALA A 81 25.78 -0.12 12.99
CA ALA A 81 26.83 0.24 13.93
C ALA A 81 28.20 -0.11 13.37
N LEU A 82 29.10 0.88 13.35
CA LEU A 82 30.47 0.73 12.87
C LEU A 82 31.46 0.73 14.05
N GLY A 83 32.30 -0.29 14.10
CA GLY A 83 33.34 -0.44 15.13
C GLY A 83 32.84 -0.96 16.47
N GLY A 84 31.66 -1.55 16.52
CA GLY A 84 31.04 -2.24 17.66
C GLY A 84 29.67 -2.77 17.28
N VAL A 85 28.99 -3.45 18.19
CA VAL A 85 27.64 -3.97 17.99
C VAL A 85 26.60 -2.84 18.14
N PRO A 86 25.37 -2.99 17.60
CA PRO A 86 24.30 -2.04 17.81
C PRO A 86 24.07 -1.76 19.31
N PHE A 87 23.79 -0.50 19.62
CA PHE A 87 23.62 0.03 20.99
C PHE A 87 24.91 0.07 21.86
N ASP A 88 26.07 -0.30 21.34
CA ASP A 88 27.34 -0.05 22.02
C ASP A 88 27.65 1.45 21.99
N PRO A 89 27.79 2.13 23.14
CA PRO A 89 28.12 3.57 23.17
C PRO A 89 29.49 3.90 22.52
N ALA A 90 30.36 2.92 22.32
CA ALA A 90 31.65 3.09 21.65
C ALA A 90 31.55 2.94 20.12
N ALA A 91 30.47 2.38 19.60
CA ALA A 91 30.25 2.27 18.17
C ALA A 91 29.72 3.58 17.57
N GLU A 92 30.03 3.84 16.30
CA GLU A 92 29.38 4.90 15.53
C GLU A 92 28.05 4.35 14.99
N ALA A 93 26.92 4.91 15.44
CA ALA A 93 25.59 4.47 15.08
C ALA A 93 25.03 5.27 13.90
N PHE A 94 24.31 4.57 13.02
CA PHE A 94 23.52 5.13 11.92
C PHE A 94 22.08 4.65 12.08
N VAL A 95 21.10 5.57 12.07
CA VAL A 95 19.75 5.28 12.51
C VAL A 95 18.70 5.67 11.47
N CYS A 96 17.54 5.01 11.53
CA CYS A 96 16.42 5.32 10.65
C CYS A 96 15.78 6.68 10.97
N ALA A 97 14.95 7.17 10.06
CA ALA A 97 14.30 8.48 10.18
C ALA A 97 13.44 8.59 11.44
N LEU A 98 12.77 7.52 11.86
CA LEU A 98 11.94 7.50 13.08
C LEU A 98 12.77 7.67 14.36
N ASP A 99 13.93 7.02 14.47
CA ASP A 99 14.84 7.23 15.60
C ASP A 99 15.28 8.72 15.68
N ILE A 100 15.54 9.35 14.52
CA ILE A 100 15.88 10.79 14.45
C ILE A 100 14.70 11.66 14.91
N GLU A 101 13.47 11.34 14.48
CA GLU A 101 12.27 12.07 14.90
C GLU A 101 12.01 11.91 16.41
N GLU A 102 12.39 10.78 17.00
CA GLU A 102 12.33 10.53 18.45
C GLU A 102 13.48 11.18 19.22
N GLY A 103 14.44 11.77 18.52
CA GLY A 103 15.53 12.59 19.11
C GLY A 103 16.84 11.84 19.30
N ASP A 104 17.06 10.71 18.62
CA ASP A 104 18.38 10.05 18.60
C ASP A 104 19.40 10.98 17.91
N PRO A 105 20.54 11.31 18.54
CA PRO A 105 21.54 12.21 17.98
C PRO A 105 22.49 11.56 16.96
N ALA A 106 22.27 10.29 16.60
CA ALA A 106 23.11 9.57 15.66
C ALA A 106 22.96 10.10 14.22
N THR A 107 23.80 9.64 13.30
CA THR A 107 23.77 10.05 11.90
C THR A 107 22.64 9.36 11.16
N PRO A 108 21.83 10.09 10.34
CA PRO A 108 20.83 9.47 9.47
C PRO A 108 21.46 8.52 8.44
N LEU A 109 20.78 7.42 8.15
CA LEU A 109 21.25 6.36 7.23
C LEU A 109 21.40 6.83 5.77
N ASP A 110 20.56 7.77 5.33
CA ASP A 110 20.57 8.34 3.99
C ASP A 110 21.75 9.31 3.75
N GLU A 111 22.46 9.71 4.81
CA GLU A 111 23.67 10.51 4.75
C GLU A 111 24.98 9.69 4.72
N VAL A 112 24.87 8.34 4.81
CA VAL A 112 26.05 7.46 4.92
C VAL A 112 26.06 6.43 3.80
N ARG A 113 27.16 6.39 3.05
CA ARG A 113 27.35 5.40 1.97
C ARG A 113 27.94 4.10 2.51
N LEU A 114 27.68 3.01 1.81
CA LEU A 114 28.26 1.71 2.15
C LEU A 114 29.80 1.75 2.15
N ASP A 115 30.41 2.45 1.18
CA ASP A 115 31.87 2.63 1.09
C ASP A 115 32.45 3.66 2.07
N ASP A 116 31.65 4.36 2.86
CA ASP A 116 32.13 5.08 4.03
C ASP A 116 32.46 4.11 5.17
N THR A 117 31.90 2.89 5.14
CA THR A 117 31.97 1.91 6.23
C THR A 117 32.79 0.66 5.88
N LEU A 118 32.69 0.15 4.66
CA LEU A 118 33.32 -1.08 4.18
C LEU A 118 34.21 -0.78 2.97
N GLN A 119 35.54 -0.90 3.12
CA GLN A 119 36.53 -0.60 2.05
C GLN A 119 37.61 -1.67 1.87
N GLU A 120 37.81 -2.54 2.84
CA GLU A 120 38.82 -3.60 2.77
C GLU A 120 38.18 -4.95 3.10
N PRO A 121 38.54 -6.03 2.37
CA PRO A 121 38.11 -7.37 2.75
C PRO A 121 38.38 -7.68 4.22
N GLY A 122 37.36 -8.13 4.95
CA GLY A 122 37.38 -8.31 6.39
C GLY A 122 36.82 -7.16 7.21
N ASP A 123 36.50 -6.02 6.60
CA ASP A 123 35.73 -4.95 7.27
C ASP A 123 34.36 -5.48 7.69
N VAL A 124 33.91 -5.03 8.87
CA VAL A 124 32.65 -5.45 9.47
C VAL A 124 31.79 -4.25 9.82
N LEU A 125 30.52 -4.34 9.43
CA LEU A 125 29.44 -3.46 9.84
C LEU A 125 28.39 -4.32 10.54
N HIS A 126 27.82 -3.84 11.63
CA HIS A 126 26.72 -4.53 12.31
C HIS A 126 25.40 -3.86 12.01
N TYR A 127 24.34 -4.65 12.03
CA TYR A 127 22.99 -4.19 11.77
C TYR A 127 22.03 -4.89 12.72
N VAL A 128 21.01 -4.19 13.20
CA VAL A 128 19.88 -4.77 13.92
C VAL A 128 18.58 -4.27 13.31
N TYR A 129 17.66 -5.17 13.12
CA TYR A 129 16.29 -4.92 12.70
C TYR A 129 15.33 -5.44 13.76
N ASP A 130 14.24 -4.72 13.99
CA ASP A 130 13.26 -4.98 15.04
C ASP A 130 13.92 -5.04 16.44
N TYR A 131 13.84 -3.93 17.18
CA TYR A 131 14.44 -3.84 18.51
C TYR A 131 13.76 -4.77 19.54
N GLY A 132 12.57 -5.32 19.22
CA GLY A 132 11.85 -6.30 20.03
C GLY A 132 12.34 -7.73 19.80
N ASP A 133 12.29 -8.22 18.57
CA ASP A 133 12.76 -9.56 18.18
C ASP A 133 14.28 -9.62 18.02
N HIS A 134 14.91 -8.48 17.80
CA HIS A 134 16.36 -8.27 17.82
C HIS A 134 17.10 -9.06 16.74
N TRP A 135 16.71 -8.85 15.46
CA TRP A 135 17.36 -9.50 14.33
C TRP A 135 18.73 -8.89 14.04
N ASP A 136 19.75 -9.39 14.70
CA ASP A 136 21.13 -8.94 14.54
C ASP A 136 21.81 -9.60 13.34
N LEU A 137 22.43 -8.77 12.47
CA LEU A 137 23.27 -9.25 11.38
C LEU A 137 24.71 -8.76 11.53
N THR A 138 25.63 -9.66 11.28
CA THR A 138 27.03 -9.31 11.01
C THR A 138 27.21 -9.20 9.50
N ILE A 139 27.66 -8.04 9.05
CA ILE A 139 27.87 -7.70 7.65
C ILE A 139 29.36 -7.63 7.39
N THR A 140 29.89 -8.57 6.59
CA THR A 140 31.34 -8.67 6.33
C THR A 140 31.63 -8.43 4.85
N LEU A 141 32.55 -7.51 4.55
CA LEU A 141 33.09 -7.34 3.21
C LEU A 141 34.03 -8.50 2.89
N GLU A 142 33.71 -9.31 1.89
CA GLU A 142 34.54 -10.44 1.47
C GLU A 142 35.45 -10.08 0.30
N GLN A 143 34.98 -9.27 -0.65
CA GLN A 143 35.72 -8.92 -1.85
C GLN A 143 35.26 -7.58 -2.45
N ILE A 144 36.17 -6.90 -3.15
CA ILE A 144 35.88 -5.75 -4.00
C ILE A 144 36.12 -6.16 -5.45
N ALA A 145 35.19 -5.81 -6.32
CA ALA A 145 35.26 -6.07 -7.76
C ALA A 145 34.92 -4.82 -8.57
N ASP A 146 35.30 -4.80 -9.84
CA ASP A 146 34.88 -3.74 -10.76
C ASP A 146 33.36 -3.85 -11.04
N ILE A 147 32.74 -2.71 -11.36
CA ILE A 147 31.35 -2.69 -11.84
C ILE A 147 31.36 -3.11 -13.32
N ASP A 148 30.66 -4.20 -13.60
CA ASP A 148 30.55 -4.80 -14.93
C ASP A 148 29.15 -4.68 -15.56
N ASP A 149 28.16 -4.25 -14.74
CA ASP A 149 26.77 -4.04 -15.17
C ASP A 149 26.12 -2.88 -14.39
N ASP A 150 24.92 -2.47 -14.80
CA ASP A 150 24.14 -1.41 -14.14
C ASP A 150 23.26 -1.92 -12.98
N VAL A 151 23.34 -3.19 -12.61
CA VAL A 151 22.52 -3.78 -11.55
C VAL A 151 22.96 -3.22 -10.19
N THR A 152 22.02 -2.73 -9.41
CA THR A 152 22.28 -2.11 -8.11
C THR A 152 22.74 -3.12 -7.07
N ALA A 153 22.11 -4.28 -7.01
CA ALA A 153 22.44 -5.41 -6.17
C ALA A 153 22.07 -6.74 -6.81
N ARG A 154 22.81 -7.79 -6.44
CA ARG A 154 22.53 -9.17 -6.85
C ARG A 154 22.86 -10.12 -5.70
N CYS A 155 21.95 -11.05 -5.41
CA CYS A 155 22.24 -12.17 -4.53
C CYS A 155 23.10 -13.20 -5.29
N LEU A 156 24.26 -13.52 -4.72
CA LEU A 156 25.21 -14.48 -5.30
C LEU A 156 25.07 -15.87 -4.69
N ASP A 157 24.67 -15.93 -3.40
CA ASP A 157 24.56 -17.18 -2.66
C ASP A 157 23.79 -16.94 -1.35
N GLY A 158 23.34 -18.01 -0.69
CA GLY A 158 22.67 -17.95 0.61
C GLY A 158 22.24 -19.33 1.06
N GLU A 159 21.78 -19.42 2.28
CA GLU A 159 21.32 -20.68 2.84
C GLU A 159 20.18 -20.46 3.81
N ARG A 160 19.13 -21.28 3.68
CA ARG A 160 17.97 -21.39 4.55
C ARG A 160 16.98 -20.21 4.47
N ALA A 161 15.73 -20.51 4.81
CA ALA A 161 14.70 -19.49 4.99
C ALA A 161 15.01 -18.65 6.22
N ALA A 162 14.75 -17.34 6.11
CA ALA A 162 14.82 -16.46 7.27
C ALA A 162 13.59 -16.64 8.17
N PRO A 163 13.69 -16.33 9.47
CA PRO A 163 12.53 -16.26 10.35
C PRO A 163 11.51 -15.24 9.83
N PRO A 164 10.19 -15.49 9.96
CA PRO A 164 9.19 -14.46 9.70
C PRO A 164 9.27 -13.35 10.75
N GLU A 165 8.79 -12.17 10.41
CA GLU A 165 8.64 -11.07 11.38
C GLU A 165 7.65 -11.44 12.50
N ASP A 166 7.72 -10.74 13.62
CA ASP A 166 6.80 -10.88 14.77
C ASP A 166 6.72 -12.31 15.34
N CYS A 167 7.78 -13.11 15.18
CA CYS A 167 7.79 -14.48 15.69
C CYS A 167 8.48 -14.65 17.07
N GLY A 168 8.82 -13.53 17.74
CA GLY A 168 9.43 -13.52 19.07
C GLY A 168 10.91 -13.88 19.07
N GLY A 169 11.63 -13.59 17.99
CA GLY A 169 13.07 -13.79 17.87
C GLY A 169 13.51 -15.25 17.73
N VAL A 170 12.63 -16.14 17.25
CA VAL A 170 12.91 -17.57 17.06
C VAL A 170 13.94 -17.79 15.96
N ARG A 171 15.10 -18.42 16.28
CA ARG A 171 16.21 -18.65 15.32
C ARG A 171 16.81 -20.05 15.40
N ASP A 172 16.31 -20.92 16.26
CA ASP A 172 16.75 -22.31 16.34
C ASP A 172 15.95 -23.22 15.39
N ALA A 173 16.57 -24.37 15.06
CA ALA A 173 15.99 -25.28 14.07
C ALA A 173 14.62 -25.85 14.46
N VAL A 174 14.34 -25.99 15.76
CA VAL A 174 13.08 -26.58 16.26
C VAL A 174 11.96 -25.55 16.13
N GLY A 175 12.17 -24.34 16.63
CA GLY A 175 11.20 -23.26 16.54
C GLY A 175 10.90 -22.85 15.10
N LEU A 176 11.94 -22.78 14.24
CA LEU A 176 11.74 -22.47 12.82
C LEU A 176 10.96 -23.55 12.06
N ALA A 177 11.09 -24.83 12.47
CA ALA A 177 10.30 -25.91 11.87
C ALA A 177 8.80 -25.87 12.27
N GLU A 178 8.44 -25.14 13.32
CA GLU A 178 7.05 -24.90 13.70
C GLU A 178 6.44 -23.70 12.97
N LEU A 179 7.28 -22.78 12.48
CA LEU A 179 6.87 -21.52 11.84
C LEU A 179 6.91 -21.56 10.32
N LEU A 180 7.79 -22.39 9.74
CA LEU A 180 8.07 -22.45 8.31
C LEU A 180 7.78 -23.83 7.74
N ASP A 181 7.16 -23.90 6.58
CA ASP A 181 6.89 -25.16 5.86
C ASP A 181 8.21 -25.89 5.51
N ASP A 182 9.23 -25.15 5.09
CA ASP A 182 10.57 -25.66 4.81
C ASP A 182 11.67 -24.68 5.31
N PRO A 183 12.17 -24.84 6.53
CA PRO A 183 13.26 -24.02 7.07
C PRO A 183 14.57 -24.11 6.31
N ALA A 184 14.77 -25.12 5.45
CA ALA A 184 15.97 -25.28 4.64
C ALA A 184 15.85 -24.58 3.26
N ALA A 185 14.66 -24.12 2.88
CA ALA A 185 14.43 -23.49 1.60
C ALA A 185 15.24 -22.19 1.44
N PHE A 186 15.81 -22.00 0.26
CA PHE A 186 16.41 -20.76 -0.18
C PHE A 186 16.33 -20.71 -1.71
N ASP A 187 15.66 -19.70 -2.24
CA ASP A 187 15.48 -19.50 -3.67
C ASP A 187 16.21 -18.22 -4.11
N ILE A 188 17.40 -18.40 -4.68
CA ILE A 188 18.26 -17.30 -5.14
C ILE A 188 17.64 -16.53 -6.31
N ASP A 189 16.87 -17.19 -7.16
CA ASP A 189 16.23 -16.55 -8.32
C ASP A 189 15.07 -15.67 -7.85
N ALA A 190 14.29 -16.14 -6.87
CA ALA A 190 13.24 -15.34 -6.25
C ALA A 190 13.81 -14.10 -5.53
N VAL A 191 14.91 -14.24 -4.78
CA VAL A 191 15.60 -13.10 -4.15
C VAL A 191 16.09 -12.12 -5.19
N ASN A 192 16.70 -12.58 -6.28
CA ASN A 192 17.22 -11.71 -7.33
C ASN A 192 16.09 -10.99 -8.08
N ALA A 193 14.98 -11.66 -8.35
CA ALA A 193 13.81 -11.01 -8.94
C ALA A 193 13.28 -9.88 -8.02
N ALA A 194 13.18 -10.15 -6.71
CA ALA A 194 12.73 -9.17 -5.72
C ALA A 194 13.74 -8.02 -5.48
N LEU A 195 15.05 -8.24 -5.66
CA LEU A 195 16.06 -7.17 -5.60
C LEU A 195 15.96 -6.19 -6.79
N ILE A 196 15.48 -6.67 -7.95
CA ILE A 196 15.22 -5.84 -9.13
C ILE A 196 13.90 -5.07 -8.96
N ASP A 197 12.85 -5.78 -8.59
CA ASP A 197 11.52 -5.23 -8.34
C ASP A 197 10.89 -5.98 -7.15
N PRO A 198 10.86 -5.39 -5.95
CA PRO A 198 10.32 -6.02 -4.73
C PRO A 198 8.86 -6.49 -4.88
N PHE A 199 8.14 -5.88 -5.81
CA PHE A 199 6.74 -6.20 -6.08
C PHE A 199 6.53 -6.92 -7.42
N ALA A 200 7.60 -7.49 -8.02
CA ALA A 200 7.51 -8.23 -9.29
C ALA A 200 6.45 -9.34 -9.24
N ALA A 201 6.34 -10.06 -8.13
CA ALA A 201 5.32 -11.09 -7.94
C ALA A 201 3.90 -10.50 -7.98
N LEU A 202 3.70 -9.29 -7.48
CA LEU A 202 2.42 -8.58 -7.59
C LEU A 202 2.17 -8.11 -9.02
N ALA A 203 3.20 -7.64 -9.74
CA ALA A 203 3.08 -7.29 -11.16
C ALA A 203 2.70 -8.50 -12.02
N ASP A 204 3.29 -9.66 -11.75
CA ASP A 204 2.95 -10.92 -12.44
C ASP A 204 1.52 -11.41 -12.11
N SER A 205 0.95 -11.00 -11.00
CA SER A 205 -0.45 -11.28 -10.64
C SER A 205 -1.46 -10.44 -11.44
N GLY A 206 -1.01 -9.52 -12.27
CA GLY A 206 -1.86 -8.63 -13.08
C GLY A 206 -2.37 -7.40 -12.33
N ILE A 207 -1.86 -7.12 -11.13
CA ILE A 207 -2.26 -5.91 -10.39
C ILE A 207 -1.77 -4.65 -11.13
N ARG A 208 -2.53 -3.57 -11.05
CA ARG A 208 -2.20 -2.30 -11.71
C ARG A 208 -0.89 -1.72 -11.21
N ARG A 209 -0.16 -1.10 -12.11
CA ARG A 209 1.13 -0.45 -11.81
C ARG A 209 1.00 0.64 -10.76
N GLU A 210 -0.10 1.39 -10.74
CA GLU A 210 -0.35 2.45 -9.77
C GLU A 210 -0.42 1.93 -8.31
N VAL A 211 -0.88 0.69 -8.11
CA VAL A 211 -0.85 0.04 -6.78
C VAL A 211 0.59 -0.27 -6.38
N ILE A 212 1.38 -0.84 -7.31
CA ILE A 212 2.79 -1.17 -7.06
C ILE A 212 3.60 0.09 -6.75
N ASP A 213 3.37 1.18 -7.50
CA ASP A 213 4.04 2.45 -7.26
C ASP A 213 3.69 2.99 -5.86
N LEU A 214 2.42 2.92 -5.45
CA LEU A 214 1.99 3.33 -4.11
C LEU A 214 2.65 2.49 -3.00
N LEU A 215 2.70 1.16 -3.16
CA LEU A 215 3.38 0.27 -2.21
C LEU A 215 4.88 0.57 -2.13
N THR A 216 5.49 0.89 -3.27
CA THR A 216 6.91 1.27 -3.33
C THR A 216 7.17 2.58 -2.59
N ASP A 217 6.30 3.59 -2.80
CA ASP A 217 6.44 4.92 -2.19
C ASP A 217 6.16 4.93 -0.68
N THR A 218 5.40 3.94 -0.20
CA THR A 218 5.03 3.82 1.22
C THR A 218 5.85 2.81 1.99
N ARG A 219 6.78 2.14 1.33
CA ARG A 219 7.62 1.10 1.91
C ARG A 219 8.40 1.64 3.11
N GLY A 220 8.50 0.82 4.17
CA GLY A 220 9.20 1.19 5.41
C GLY A 220 8.41 2.14 6.30
N THR A 221 7.12 2.27 6.06
CA THR A 221 6.22 3.02 6.94
C THR A 221 5.14 2.09 7.51
N PRO A 222 4.67 2.28 8.75
CA PRO A 222 3.64 1.42 9.35
C PRO A 222 2.35 1.33 8.52
N TRP A 223 2.01 2.40 7.80
CA TRP A 223 0.84 2.41 6.90
C TRP A 223 1.13 1.75 5.54
N GLY A 224 2.41 1.66 5.15
CA GLY A 224 2.84 0.87 3.99
C GLY A 224 2.58 -0.61 4.21
N ASP A 225 2.86 -1.13 5.40
CA ASP A 225 2.58 -2.52 5.78
C ASP A 225 1.08 -2.80 5.79
N ASP A 226 0.25 -1.91 6.34
CA ASP A 226 -1.21 -2.04 6.25
C ASP A 226 -1.68 -2.07 4.79
N LEU A 227 -1.08 -1.26 3.91
CA LEU A 227 -1.37 -1.29 2.47
C LEU A 227 -0.96 -2.61 1.80
N VAL A 228 0.19 -3.18 2.16
CA VAL A 228 0.63 -4.50 1.67
C VAL A 228 -0.37 -5.57 2.08
N VAL A 229 -0.73 -5.64 3.37
CA VAL A 229 -1.72 -6.60 3.89
C VAL A 229 -3.06 -6.46 3.17
N ARG A 230 -3.56 -5.25 3.00
CA ARG A 230 -4.82 -4.99 2.28
C ARG A 230 -4.72 -5.38 0.81
N THR A 231 -3.60 -5.09 0.17
CA THR A 231 -3.38 -5.46 -1.24
C THR A 231 -3.34 -6.97 -1.41
N LEU A 232 -2.65 -7.70 -0.54
CA LEU A 232 -2.63 -9.17 -0.56
C LEU A 232 -4.03 -9.75 -0.34
N ALA A 233 -4.80 -9.23 0.62
CA ALA A 233 -6.19 -9.63 0.83
C ALA A 233 -7.08 -9.34 -0.39
N ALA A 234 -6.83 -8.23 -1.09
CA ALA A 234 -7.52 -7.89 -2.34
C ALA A 234 -7.19 -8.84 -3.51
N MET A 235 -6.02 -9.50 -3.44
CA MET A 235 -5.58 -10.48 -4.46
C MET A 235 -6.15 -11.89 -4.24
N GLU A 236 -6.73 -12.17 -3.08
CA GLU A 236 -7.37 -13.47 -2.83
C GLU A 236 -8.48 -13.73 -3.85
N PRO A 237 -8.55 -14.92 -4.46
CA PRO A 237 -9.59 -15.26 -5.42
C PRO A 237 -11.00 -15.08 -4.82
N MET A 238 -11.89 -14.46 -5.58
CA MET A 238 -13.31 -14.38 -5.23
C MET A 238 -14.13 -14.72 -6.46
N ASP A 239 -14.67 -15.91 -6.50
CA ASP A 239 -15.48 -16.38 -7.61
C ASP A 239 -16.93 -15.85 -7.46
N ILE A 240 -17.36 -15.10 -8.47
CA ILE A 240 -18.75 -14.67 -8.65
C ILE A 240 -19.22 -15.26 -9.98
N ASP A 241 -20.22 -16.11 -9.93
CA ASP A 241 -20.75 -16.71 -11.15
C ASP A 241 -21.52 -15.73 -12.03
N GLU A 242 -21.78 -16.11 -13.28
CA GLU A 242 -22.47 -15.24 -14.25
C GLU A 242 -23.89 -14.85 -13.79
N ALA A 243 -24.61 -15.76 -13.15
CA ALA A 243 -25.96 -15.51 -12.68
C ALA A 243 -25.95 -14.49 -11.52
N GLU A 244 -25.00 -14.60 -10.62
CA GLU A 244 -24.81 -13.65 -9.51
C GLU A 244 -24.36 -12.27 -10.03
N ARG A 245 -23.42 -12.22 -10.98
CA ARG A 245 -23.04 -10.96 -11.65
C ARG A 245 -24.25 -10.29 -12.32
N ALA A 246 -25.03 -11.08 -13.06
CA ALA A 246 -26.23 -10.55 -13.72
C ALA A 246 -27.26 -10.02 -12.72
N ALA A 247 -27.48 -10.72 -11.61
CA ALA A 247 -28.40 -10.30 -10.56
C ALA A 247 -27.93 -8.99 -9.89
N CYS A 248 -26.65 -8.87 -9.54
CA CYS A 248 -26.10 -7.68 -8.89
C CYS A 248 -26.03 -6.46 -9.83
N LEU A 249 -25.88 -6.67 -11.14
CA LEU A 249 -25.88 -5.60 -12.15
C LEU A 249 -27.27 -5.31 -12.72
N ALA A 250 -28.33 -5.99 -12.24
CA ALA A 250 -29.69 -5.81 -12.73
C ALA A 250 -30.17 -4.35 -12.75
N PRO A 251 -29.88 -3.48 -11.75
CA PRO A 251 -30.26 -2.06 -11.82
C PRO A 251 -29.66 -1.33 -13.03
N ILE A 252 -28.39 -1.60 -13.33
CA ILE A 252 -27.67 -0.98 -14.46
C ILE A 252 -28.28 -1.49 -15.79
N THR A 253 -28.35 -2.79 -15.96
CA THR A 253 -28.89 -3.41 -17.17
C THR A 253 -30.33 -3.01 -17.43
N TRP A 254 -31.14 -2.88 -16.37
CA TRP A 254 -32.51 -2.39 -16.48
C TRP A 254 -32.55 -0.96 -17.07
N LEU A 255 -31.75 -0.04 -16.54
CA LEU A 255 -31.72 1.33 -17.07
C LEU A 255 -31.20 1.40 -18.51
N LEU A 256 -30.13 0.67 -18.82
CA LEU A 256 -29.58 0.64 -20.18
C LEU A 256 -30.62 0.10 -21.18
N ASN A 257 -31.31 -0.99 -20.86
CA ASN A 257 -32.39 -1.52 -21.68
C ASN A 257 -33.59 -0.54 -21.82
N ARG A 258 -33.91 0.20 -20.76
CA ARG A 258 -35.00 1.19 -20.75
C ARG A 258 -34.69 2.40 -21.60
N ILE A 259 -33.42 2.81 -21.67
CA ILE A 259 -32.95 3.86 -22.59
C ILE A 259 -33.05 3.37 -24.04
N GLY A 260 -32.57 2.17 -24.32
CA GLY A 260 -32.61 1.57 -25.64
C GLY A 260 -31.85 2.34 -26.72
N PRO A 261 -31.93 1.88 -27.99
CA PRO A 261 -31.25 2.52 -29.11
C PRO A 261 -31.78 3.90 -29.48
N GLU A 262 -33.05 4.16 -29.22
CA GLU A 262 -33.74 5.42 -29.56
C GLU A 262 -33.48 6.53 -28.53
N GLY A 263 -32.93 6.17 -27.36
CA GLY A 263 -32.78 7.08 -26.23
C GLY A 263 -34.07 7.30 -25.45
N MET A 264 -33.96 7.93 -24.30
CA MET A 264 -35.05 8.19 -23.37
C MET A 264 -35.17 9.69 -23.11
N ALA A 265 -36.34 10.25 -23.36
CA ALA A 265 -36.59 11.68 -23.14
C ALA A 265 -36.53 12.02 -21.64
N LEU A 266 -35.78 13.05 -21.32
CA LEU A 266 -35.73 13.69 -20.00
C LEU A 266 -36.85 14.77 -19.88
N THR A 267 -37.10 15.21 -18.65
CA THR A 267 -37.92 16.40 -18.39
C THR A 267 -37.21 17.65 -18.94
N SER A 268 -37.92 18.76 -19.05
CA SER A 268 -37.33 20.05 -19.48
C SER A 268 -36.19 20.54 -18.60
N ALA A 269 -36.14 20.08 -17.34
CA ALA A 269 -35.08 20.37 -16.39
C ALA A 269 -33.94 19.33 -16.40
N GLY A 270 -33.96 18.36 -17.35
CA GLY A 270 -32.89 17.36 -17.51
C GLY A 270 -32.94 16.18 -16.52
N TYR A 271 -34.06 15.96 -15.85
CA TYR A 271 -34.26 14.83 -14.92
C TYR A 271 -35.03 13.67 -15.58
N LEU A 272 -34.91 12.48 -14.99
CA LEU A 272 -35.75 11.33 -15.34
C LEU A 272 -37.23 11.65 -15.12
N LYS A 273 -38.07 11.11 -15.98
CA LYS A 273 -39.52 11.28 -15.84
C LYS A 273 -40.05 10.52 -14.61
N PRO A 274 -41.17 10.98 -13.98
CA PRO A 274 -41.68 10.42 -12.75
C PRO A 274 -42.02 8.91 -12.83
N GLU A 275 -42.40 8.40 -13.98
CA GLU A 275 -42.66 6.98 -14.20
C GLU A 275 -41.38 6.16 -14.06
N ILE A 276 -40.26 6.62 -14.64
CA ILE A 276 -38.94 5.96 -14.57
C ILE A 276 -38.41 6.01 -13.13
N VAL A 277 -38.55 7.13 -12.46
CA VAL A 277 -38.15 7.30 -11.03
C VAL A 277 -38.87 6.28 -10.16
N ARG A 278 -40.18 6.08 -10.36
CA ARG A 278 -40.95 5.11 -9.57
C ARG A 278 -40.55 3.65 -9.84
N GLU A 279 -40.26 3.30 -11.10
CA GLU A 279 -39.77 1.98 -11.46
C GLU A 279 -38.39 1.70 -10.87
N LEU A 280 -37.45 2.64 -10.99
CA LEU A 280 -36.10 2.52 -10.41
C LEU A 280 -36.10 2.49 -8.88
N TRP A 281 -37.12 3.10 -8.23
CA TRP A 281 -37.17 3.12 -6.76
C TRP A 281 -37.17 1.75 -6.13
N GLY A 282 -37.85 0.79 -6.75
CA GLY A 282 -37.93 -0.58 -6.27
C GLY A 282 -36.77 -1.50 -6.70
N ILE A 283 -35.84 -0.98 -7.51
CA ILE A 283 -34.75 -1.77 -8.11
C ILE A 283 -33.40 -1.38 -7.52
N LEU A 284 -33.22 -0.09 -7.22
CA LEU A 284 -31.93 0.45 -6.81
C LEU A 284 -31.66 0.16 -5.32
N PRO A 285 -30.64 -0.62 -4.96
CA PRO A 285 -30.34 -1.03 -3.58
C PRO A 285 -30.16 0.12 -2.61
N SER A 286 -29.51 1.21 -3.03
CA SER A 286 -29.25 2.41 -2.21
C SER A 286 -30.48 3.26 -1.87
N ASN A 287 -31.66 2.95 -2.42
CA ASN A 287 -32.87 3.75 -2.18
C ASN A 287 -33.68 3.35 -0.94
N ILE A 288 -33.33 2.27 -0.26
CA ILE A 288 -34.20 1.65 0.78
C ILE A 288 -34.57 2.61 1.92
N ASP A 289 -33.63 3.46 2.32
CA ASP A 289 -33.81 4.37 3.46
C ASP A 289 -34.34 5.75 3.06
N TRP A 290 -34.62 5.96 1.79
CA TRP A 290 -35.14 7.26 1.30
C TRP A 290 -36.66 7.24 1.18
N PRO A 291 -37.35 8.36 1.50
CA PRO A 291 -38.78 8.46 1.30
C PRO A 291 -39.15 8.31 -0.18
N VAL A 292 -40.10 7.43 -0.45
CA VAL A 292 -40.56 7.19 -1.82
C VAL A 292 -41.00 8.50 -2.49
N GLY A 293 -40.31 8.85 -3.57
CA GLY A 293 -40.57 10.09 -4.32
C GLY A 293 -40.88 9.80 -5.80
N SER A 294 -41.47 10.78 -6.44
CA SER A 294 -41.74 10.74 -7.89
C SER A 294 -40.84 11.68 -8.70
N ARG A 295 -39.96 12.42 -8.06
CA ARG A 295 -39.06 13.38 -8.71
C ARG A 295 -37.61 12.98 -8.41
N GLU A 296 -36.83 12.81 -9.47
CA GLU A 296 -35.41 12.43 -9.35
C GLU A 296 -34.60 13.40 -8.45
N ILE A 297 -34.85 14.72 -8.56
CA ILE A 297 -34.15 15.73 -7.74
C ILE A 297 -34.31 15.52 -6.23
N ASN A 298 -35.38 14.87 -5.80
CA ASN A 298 -35.63 14.54 -4.38
C ASN A 298 -35.13 13.16 -4.01
N ALA A 299 -34.54 12.42 -4.95
CA ALA A 299 -34.00 11.08 -4.78
C ALA A 299 -32.47 11.13 -4.92
N GLY A 300 -31.77 11.60 -3.87
CA GLY A 300 -30.32 11.83 -3.88
C GLY A 300 -29.52 10.63 -4.42
N PRO A 301 -29.73 9.39 -3.91
CA PRO A 301 -29.03 8.22 -4.40
C PRO A 301 -29.19 8.01 -5.91
N MET A 302 -30.38 8.18 -6.44
CA MET A 302 -30.68 8.00 -7.88
C MET A 302 -29.99 9.06 -8.74
N VAL A 303 -29.96 10.32 -8.28
CA VAL A 303 -29.24 11.40 -8.98
C VAL A 303 -27.76 11.09 -9.07
N PHE A 304 -27.14 10.67 -7.96
CA PHE A 304 -25.72 10.32 -7.92
C PHE A 304 -25.43 9.08 -8.78
N TRP A 305 -26.27 8.06 -8.69
CA TRP A 305 -26.10 6.85 -9.48
C TRP A 305 -26.16 7.11 -10.99
N ARG A 306 -27.12 7.90 -11.48
CA ARG A 306 -27.19 8.28 -12.90
C ARG A 306 -25.97 9.09 -13.33
N LYS A 307 -25.45 9.98 -12.46
CA LYS A 307 -24.21 10.71 -12.71
C LYS A 307 -23.00 9.79 -12.77
N ALA A 308 -22.92 8.81 -11.87
CA ALA A 308 -21.86 7.82 -11.84
C ALA A 308 -21.85 6.98 -13.13
N LEU A 309 -23.01 6.52 -13.61
CA LEU A 309 -23.10 5.80 -14.89
C LEU A 309 -22.66 6.66 -16.09
N ALA A 310 -22.93 7.96 -16.04
CA ALA A 310 -22.42 8.89 -17.06
C ALA A 310 -20.91 9.12 -16.94
N ALA A 311 -20.37 9.19 -15.71
CA ALA A 311 -18.95 9.35 -15.46
C ALA A 311 -18.12 8.15 -15.93
N VAL A 312 -18.62 6.93 -15.72
CA VAL A 312 -17.98 5.70 -16.27
C VAL A 312 -18.25 5.52 -17.77
N GLY A 313 -19.02 6.39 -18.40
CA GLY A 313 -19.18 6.45 -19.85
C GLY A 313 -20.20 5.46 -20.45
N LEU A 314 -21.12 4.91 -19.66
CA LEU A 314 -22.18 4.04 -20.17
C LEU A 314 -23.31 4.81 -20.85
N ILE A 315 -23.66 5.98 -20.33
CA ILE A 315 -24.74 6.84 -20.78
C ILE A 315 -24.27 8.28 -20.95
N ARG A 316 -25.00 9.08 -21.71
CA ARG A 316 -24.77 10.52 -21.82
C ARG A 316 -26.07 11.28 -22.11
N THR A 317 -26.10 12.56 -21.79
CA THR A 317 -27.22 13.43 -22.19
C THR A 317 -26.93 14.06 -23.56
N LEU A 318 -27.88 13.95 -24.48
CA LEU A 318 -27.80 14.54 -25.81
C LEU A 318 -29.17 15.15 -26.19
N LYS A 319 -29.24 16.46 -26.44
CA LYS A 319 -30.44 17.18 -26.89
C LYS A 319 -31.69 16.89 -26.05
N GLY A 320 -31.55 16.87 -24.70
CA GLY A 320 -32.67 16.62 -23.79
C GLY A 320 -33.09 15.15 -23.67
N GLN A 321 -32.30 14.23 -24.21
CA GLN A 321 -32.49 12.80 -24.09
C GLN A 321 -31.29 12.18 -23.36
N LEU A 322 -31.53 11.11 -22.61
CA LEU A 322 -30.53 10.18 -22.13
C LEU A 322 -30.32 9.13 -23.22
N VAL A 323 -29.05 8.97 -23.66
CA VAL A 323 -28.69 8.04 -24.73
C VAL A 323 -27.53 7.14 -24.28
N LEU A 324 -27.50 5.94 -24.84
CA LEU A 324 -26.39 5.01 -24.63
C LEU A 324 -25.14 5.51 -25.38
N THR A 325 -23.97 5.25 -24.80
CA THR A 325 -22.69 5.32 -25.53
C THR A 325 -22.48 4.06 -26.35
N LYS A 326 -21.40 4.00 -27.12
CA LYS A 326 -21.03 2.76 -27.84
C LYS A 326 -20.85 1.58 -26.89
N VAL A 327 -20.18 1.84 -25.76
CA VAL A 327 -19.96 0.83 -24.71
C VAL A 327 -21.26 0.48 -24.01
N GLY A 328 -22.11 1.49 -23.72
CA GLY A 328 -23.43 1.24 -23.15
C GLY A 328 -24.32 0.34 -24.02
N ILE A 329 -24.21 0.43 -25.34
CA ILE A 329 -24.92 -0.48 -26.27
C ILE A 329 -24.37 -1.90 -26.15
N ALA A 330 -23.04 -2.09 -26.13
CA ALA A 330 -22.43 -3.40 -25.97
C ALA A 330 -22.74 -4.02 -24.60
N ALA A 331 -22.68 -3.23 -23.54
CA ALA A 331 -23.00 -3.63 -22.17
C ALA A 331 -24.47 -4.07 -21.97
N CYS A 332 -25.41 -3.57 -22.81
CA CYS A 332 -26.79 -4.07 -22.81
C CYS A 332 -26.92 -5.51 -23.29
N GLN A 333 -25.99 -5.98 -24.11
CA GLN A 333 -26.05 -7.26 -24.80
C GLN A 333 -25.23 -8.35 -24.10
N ASP A 334 -24.23 -7.93 -23.29
CA ASP A 334 -23.25 -8.81 -22.69
C ASP A 334 -22.87 -8.32 -21.29
N ILE A 335 -23.14 -9.15 -20.29
CA ILE A 335 -22.89 -8.83 -18.89
C ILE A 335 -21.40 -8.80 -18.55
N ASP A 336 -20.59 -9.61 -19.24
CA ASP A 336 -19.14 -9.63 -19.05
C ASP A 336 -18.49 -8.37 -19.62
N VAL A 337 -19.01 -7.84 -20.73
CA VAL A 337 -18.61 -6.53 -21.27
C VAL A 337 -18.95 -5.42 -20.28
N LEU A 338 -20.12 -5.47 -19.64
CA LEU A 338 -20.51 -4.49 -18.61
C LEU A 338 -19.55 -4.58 -17.41
N TRP A 339 -19.30 -5.79 -16.90
CA TRP A 339 -18.44 -6.03 -15.76
C TRP A 339 -17.00 -5.52 -16.02
N ALA A 340 -16.39 -5.95 -17.12
CA ALA A 340 -15.04 -5.56 -17.50
C ALA A 340 -14.93 -4.03 -17.69
N HIS A 341 -15.91 -3.41 -18.31
CA HIS A 341 -15.93 -1.96 -18.47
C HIS A 341 -16.01 -1.22 -17.14
N LEU A 342 -16.85 -1.68 -16.20
CA LEU A 342 -16.92 -1.07 -14.86
C LEU A 342 -15.59 -1.23 -14.13
N ALA A 343 -14.99 -2.45 -14.14
CA ALA A 343 -13.69 -2.70 -13.55
C ALA A 343 -12.61 -1.76 -14.11
N GLU A 344 -12.53 -1.61 -15.43
CA GLU A 344 -11.58 -0.70 -16.07
C GLU A 344 -11.78 0.76 -15.65
N ARG A 345 -13.04 1.21 -15.55
CA ARG A 345 -13.39 2.63 -15.40
C ARG A 345 -13.43 3.12 -13.96
N LEU A 346 -13.59 2.25 -12.96
CA LEU A 346 -13.73 2.65 -11.56
C LEU A 346 -12.50 3.38 -11.02
N LEU A 347 -11.28 3.02 -11.45
CA LEU A 347 -10.04 3.67 -11.02
C LEU A 347 -9.60 4.83 -11.91
N ILE A 348 -10.09 4.92 -13.17
CA ILE A 348 -9.65 5.98 -14.08
C ILE A 348 -10.13 7.34 -13.58
N SER A 349 -9.19 8.25 -13.39
CA SER A 349 -9.44 9.65 -13.08
C SER A 349 -8.44 10.53 -13.85
N ASP A 350 -8.95 11.39 -14.71
CA ASP A 350 -8.17 12.42 -15.42
C ASP A 350 -7.95 13.68 -14.54
N ARG A 351 -8.27 13.59 -13.25
CA ARG A 351 -8.18 14.68 -12.29
C ARG A 351 -6.78 14.75 -11.66
N ASP A 352 -6.64 15.59 -10.64
CA ASP A 352 -5.43 15.80 -9.88
C ASP A 352 -4.97 14.56 -9.09
N ASP A 353 -3.74 14.63 -8.55
CA ASP A 353 -3.10 13.55 -7.80
C ASP A 353 -3.90 13.15 -6.55
N PHE A 354 -4.51 14.13 -5.86
CA PHE A 354 -5.34 13.86 -4.70
C PHE A 354 -6.52 12.95 -5.06
N THR A 355 -7.27 13.30 -6.11
CA THR A 355 -8.42 12.50 -6.57
C THR A 355 -7.99 11.09 -6.98
N ARG A 356 -6.84 10.94 -7.65
CA ARG A 356 -6.30 9.63 -8.02
C ARG A 356 -5.95 8.79 -6.80
N THR A 357 -5.26 9.39 -5.83
CA THR A 357 -4.85 8.70 -4.59
C THR A 357 -6.07 8.30 -3.76
N VAL A 358 -7.07 9.19 -3.62
CA VAL A 358 -8.34 8.88 -2.95
C VAL A 358 -9.00 7.64 -3.57
N ARG A 359 -9.15 7.61 -4.91
CA ARG A 359 -9.77 6.48 -5.61
C ARG A 359 -9.01 5.18 -5.44
N LEU A 360 -7.68 5.24 -5.55
CA LEU A 360 -6.84 4.06 -5.41
C LEU A 360 -6.96 3.46 -4.00
N LEU A 361 -6.82 4.28 -2.97
CA LEU A 361 -6.92 3.82 -1.58
C LEU A 361 -8.32 3.33 -1.22
N SER A 362 -9.37 4.06 -1.63
CA SER A 362 -10.76 3.61 -1.42
C SER A 362 -11.01 2.25 -2.10
N MET A 363 -10.45 2.03 -3.29
CA MET A 363 -10.59 0.77 -4.02
C MET A 363 -9.81 -0.37 -3.35
N ILE A 364 -8.58 -0.14 -2.87
CA ILE A 364 -7.80 -1.13 -2.10
C ILE A 364 -8.57 -1.51 -0.82
N CYS A 365 -9.08 -0.54 -0.08
CA CYS A 365 -9.86 -0.80 1.14
C CYS A 365 -11.15 -1.56 0.83
N ALA A 366 -11.86 -1.22 -0.24
CA ALA A 366 -13.05 -1.95 -0.68
C ALA A 366 -12.73 -3.40 -1.09
N ALA A 367 -11.69 -3.61 -1.90
CA ALA A 367 -11.25 -4.91 -2.39
C ALA A 367 -10.74 -5.84 -1.27
N SER A 368 -10.16 -5.27 -0.21
CA SER A 368 -9.71 -6.00 0.99
C SER A 368 -10.85 -6.32 1.98
N SER A 369 -12.11 -6.04 1.60
CA SER A 369 -13.30 -6.30 2.43
C SER A 369 -13.37 -5.46 3.72
N SER A 370 -12.82 -4.24 3.72
CA SER A 370 -12.94 -3.32 4.85
C SER A 370 -14.41 -3.07 5.22
N GLU A 371 -14.68 -2.93 6.52
CA GLU A 371 -16.01 -2.55 7.01
C GLU A 371 -16.33 -1.07 6.80
N ASP A 372 -15.30 -0.21 6.74
CA ASP A 372 -15.40 1.22 6.45
C ASP A 372 -14.33 1.66 5.43
N PRO A 373 -14.46 1.31 4.13
CA PRO A 373 -13.43 1.58 3.13
C PRO A 373 -13.03 3.04 3.03
N HIS A 374 -13.97 3.98 3.24
CA HIS A 374 -13.68 5.41 3.13
C HIS A 374 -13.08 5.99 4.41
N GLY A 375 -13.43 5.45 5.58
CA GLY A 375 -12.78 5.80 6.85
C GLY A 375 -11.33 5.35 6.86
N ASP A 376 -11.07 4.11 6.43
CA ASP A 376 -9.72 3.57 6.29
C ASP A 376 -8.91 4.36 5.25
N ALA A 377 -9.50 4.66 4.08
CA ALA A 377 -8.84 5.49 3.07
C ALA A 377 -8.54 6.92 3.58
N ALA A 378 -9.42 7.53 4.37
CA ALA A 378 -9.18 8.83 4.99
C ALA A 378 -8.01 8.79 5.99
N HIS A 379 -7.92 7.69 6.76
CA HIS A 379 -6.79 7.44 7.66
C HIS A 379 -5.49 7.33 6.87
N LEU A 380 -5.42 6.45 5.87
CA LEU A 380 -4.24 6.24 5.02
C LEU A 380 -3.82 7.53 4.30
N LEU A 381 -4.76 8.29 3.72
CA LEU A 381 -4.47 9.60 3.12
C LEU A 381 -3.85 10.57 4.11
N THR A 382 -4.34 10.54 5.35
CA THR A 382 -3.78 11.37 6.42
C THR A 382 -2.34 10.95 6.74
N GLN A 383 -2.05 9.66 6.78
CA GLN A 383 -0.69 9.15 6.98
C GLN A 383 0.25 9.52 5.81
N LEU A 384 -0.25 9.49 4.57
CA LEU A 384 0.47 9.95 3.37
C LEU A 384 0.70 11.48 3.33
N GLY A 385 0.32 12.21 4.37
CA GLY A 385 0.57 13.65 4.47
C GLY A 385 -0.55 14.53 3.91
N TRP A 386 -1.63 13.97 3.38
CA TRP A 386 -2.78 14.77 2.95
C TRP A 386 -3.53 15.35 4.15
N ARG A 387 -3.83 16.65 4.11
CA ARG A 387 -4.48 17.38 5.21
C ARG A 387 -5.60 18.27 4.69
N SER A 388 -6.66 18.40 5.49
CA SER A 388 -7.65 19.47 5.34
C SER A 388 -7.20 20.71 6.13
N PRO A 389 -7.79 21.89 5.88
CA PRO A 389 -7.52 23.09 6.68
C PRO A 389 -7.80 22.91 8.19
N SER A 390 -8.63 21.93 8.56
CA SER A 390 -8.99 21.60 9.95
C SER A 390 -8.12 20.49 10.56
N GLY A 391 -7.14 19.92 9.84
CA GLY A 391 -6.28 18.82 10.28
C GLY A 391 -6.35 17.62 9.35
N GLY A 392 -6.53 16.41 9.89
CA GLY A 392 -6.67 15.18 9.11
C GLY A 392 -7.87 15.19 8.16
N LEU A 393 -7.89 14.27 7.22
CA LEU A 393 -9.02 14.09 6.32
C LEU A 393 -10.14 13.31 7.02
N ASP A 394 -11.38 13.71 6.76
CA ASP A 394 -12.56 12.99 7.25
C ASP A 394 -13.18 12.10 6.14
N VAL A 395 -13.98 11.14 6.56
CA VAL A 395 -14.67 10.20 5.68
C VAL A 395 -15.57 10.90 4.64
N TYR A 396 -16.16 12.03 4.99
CA TYR A 396 -17.07 12.75 4.08
C TYR A 396 -16.32 13.42 2.94
N THR A 397 -15.11 13.92 3.21
CA THR A 397 -14.21 14.45 2.17
C THR A 397 -13.83 13.36 1.18
N VAL A 398 -13.47 12.17 1.66
CA VAL A 398 -13.14 11.02 0.80
C VAL A 398 -14.35 10.57 -0.01
N LEU A 399 -15.50 10.39 0.62
CA LEU A 399 -16.76 10.05 -0.03
C LEU A 399 -17.18 11.06 -1.11
N ASP A 400 -16.94 12.35 -0.90
CA ASP A 400 -17.30 13.38 -1.89
C ASP A 400 -16.44 13.29 -3.14
N VAL A 401 -15.17 13.00 -2.98
CA VAL A 401 -14.21 12.83 -4.08
C VAL A 401 -14.44 11.51 -4.81
N ASP A 402 -14.69 10.41 -4.09
CA ASP A 402 -14.87 9.05 -4.64
C ASP A 402 -16.33 8.73 -4.98
N ARG A 403 -17.22 9.69 -4.88
CA ARG A 403 -18.68 9.52 -4.97
C ARG A 403 -19.15 8.66 -6.13
N ASP A 404 -18.57 8.83 -7.31
CA ASP A 404 -19.01 8.12 -8.51
C ASP A 404 -18.69 6.61 -8.40
N ALA A 405 -17.48 6.23 -7.98
CA ALA A 405 -17.09 4.84 -7.81
C ALA A 405 -17.84 4.19 -6.63
N HIS A 406 -17.91 4.89 -5.49
CA HIS A 406 -18.69 4.45 -4.35
C HIS A 406 -20.16 4.16 -4.72
N THR A 407 -20.81 5.08 -5.44
CA THR A 407 -22.22 4.92 -5.81
C THR A 407 -22.42 3.71 -6.73
N ILE A 408 -21.47 3.37 -7.59
CA ILE A 408 -21.53 2.15 -8.40
C ILE A 408 -21.42 0.93 -7.51
N LEU A 409 -20.37 0.84 -6.67
CA LEU A 409 -20.13 -0.31 -5.78
C LEU A 409 -21.31 -0.55 -4.82
N GLU A 410 -21.87 0.51 -4.22
CA GLU A 410 -23.03 0.43 -3.33
C GLU A 410 -24.27 -0.19 -4.01
N ASN A 411 -24.39 -0.02 -5.33
CA ASN A 411 -25.53 -0.52 -6.12
C ASN A 411 -25.22 -1.80 -6.91
N VAL A 412 -24.05 -2.40 -6.72
CA VAL A 412 -23.71 -3.75 -7.20
C VAL A 412 -24.06 -4.73 -6.08
N ALA A 413 -25.35 -4.99 -5.90
CA ALA A 413 -25.88 -5.84 -4.85
C ALA A 413 -27.26 -6.39 -5.24
N THR A 414 -27.62 -7.56 -4.71
CA THR A 414 -28.95 -8.16 -4.84
C THR A 414 -29.91 -7.74 -3.74
N GLU A 415 -29.36 -7.35 -2.59
CA GLU A 415 -30.12 -6.90 -1.43
C GLU A 415 -29.83 -5.43 -1.13
N ALA A 416 -30.78 -4.78 -0.52
CA ALA A 416 -30.66 -3.39 -0.16
C ALA A 416 -29.65 -3.20 0.99
N VAL A 417 -28.77 -2.23 0.85
CA VAL A 417 -27.82 -1.83 1.87
C VAL A 417 -28.48 -0.81 2.81
N THR A 418 -28.68 -1.16 4.08
CA THR A 418 -29.31 -0.27 5.06
C THR A 418 -28.32 0.73 5.69
N TRP A 419 -28.78 1.97 5.90
CA TRP A 419 -27.99 3.06 6.51
C TRP A 419 -27.74 2.87 8.02
N SER A 420 -28.47 2.01 8.69
CA SER A 420 -28.51 1.88 10.14
C SER A 420 -27.52 0.87 10.73
N GLY A 421 -26.60 0.32 9.95
CA GLY A 421 -25.55 -0.61 10.39
C GLY A 421 -24.29 -0.50 9.55
N ASN A 422 -23.23 -1.19 9.93
CA ASN A 422 -22.00 -1.28 9.13
C ASN A 422 -22.32 -1.49 7.65
N ARG A 423 -21.92 -0.53 6.83
CA ARG A 423 -22.13 -0.55 5.38
C ARG A 423 -21.09 -1.45 4.73
N ARG A 424 -21.22 -2.74 4.91
CA ARG A 424 -20.39 -3.69 4.18
C ARG A 424 -20.82 -3.72 2.71
N LEU A 425 -19.86 -3.62 1.82
CA LEU A 425 -20.08 -3.88 0.40
C LEU A 425 -20.54 -5.33 0.20
N SER A 426 -21.35 -5.56 -0.83
CA SER A 426 -21.73 -6.92 -1.21
C SER A 426 -20.52 -7.72 -1.69
N PRO A 427 -20.53 -9.06 -1.65
CA PRO A 427 -19.48 -9.87 -2.25
C PRO A 427 -19.22 -9.52 -3.71
N ALA A 428 -20.26 -9.22 -4.49
CA ALA A 428 -20.12 -8.81 -5.88
C ALA A 428 -19.45 -7.41 -6.02
N ALA A 429 -19.74 -6.47 -5.13
CA ALA A 429 -19.08 -5.18 -5.13
C ALA A 429 -17.58 -5.32 -4.77
N ILE A 430 -17.25 -6.18 -3.80
CA ILE A 430 -15.85 -6.51 -3.45
C ILE A 430 -15.15 -7.16 -4.64
N ALA A 431 -15.77 -8.12 -5.30
CA ALA A 431 -15.22 -8.79 -6.48
C ALA A 431 -15.01 -7.77 -7.64
N LEU A 432 -15.92 -6.82 -7.83
CA LEU A 432 -15.75 -5.76 -8.82
C LEU A 432 -14.58 -4.81 -8.45
N ALA A 433 -14.43 -4.47 -7.17
CA ALA A 433 -13.29 -3.69 -6.69
C ALA A 433 -11.95 -4.44 -6.91
N ARG A 434 -11.90 -5.75 -6.65
CA ARG A 434 -10.74 -6.61 -6.96
C ARG A 434 -10.43 -6.62 -8.45
N ALA A 435 -11.44 -6.80 -9.29
CA ALA A 435 -11.28 -6.73 -10.74
C ALA A 435 -10.76 -5.36 -11.21
N ALA A 436 -11.18 -4.27 -10.56
CA ALA A 436 -10.69 -2.94 -10.88
C ALA A 436 -9.20 -2.73 -10.54
N LEU A 437 -8.67 -3.40 -9.54
CA LEU A 437 -7.24 -3.36 -9.20
C LEU A 437 -6.37 -4.19 -10.17
N GLN A 438 -6.98 -5.08 -10.97
CA GLN A 438 -6.32 -5.98 -11.92
C GLN A 438 -6.59 -5.64 -13.40
N ALA A 439 -7.45 -4.67 -13.71
CA ALA A 439 -7.93 -4.35 -15.05
C ALA A 439 -6.97 -3.53 -15.93
#